data_6dc002250eb26b0d38602fca51aa0d6d
#
_entry.id   6dc002250eb26b0d38602fca51aa0d6d
#
_cell.length_a   1.000
_cell.length_b   1.000
_cell.length_c   1.000
_cell.angle_alpha   90.00
_cell.angle_beta   90.00
_cell.angle_gamma   90.00
#
_symmetry.space_group_name_H-M   'P 1'
#
loop_
_entity.id
_entity.type
_entity.pdbx_description
1 polymer ?
#
loop_
_entity_poly.entity_id
_entity_poly.type
_entity_poly.pdbx_seq_one_letter_code
_entity_poly.pdbx_strand_id
1 'polypeptide(L)'
;MKQSITLLVLAAIQLGAPAVAHAADTPAKPPNVIFILADDLGWGDLGCYGNKRIRTPNLDGLAKRGTLFTQFYVNGSVCSPSRAAFMTGQFPARHRIHTAITGAPAANERHGTAEFLDPTVPTVTALLARAGYATAHFGKWHLAHGAGRSPSDYGVGDHRTYTTTKGVPTWDLVASEFWPKSSELIVDETLRFIRANRDKPFYVNLWPIIPHAALNPTEQQMRPYERLNFGKTWDRDRGPGIPHKDPHAIYFASVTDLDTQLGRLFRELDSMGLRDDTLIVFSSDNGPEVLQSSANGYSAGGSAGPFRGRKRSIYEGGVRVPFIVSWPGHVPAGRVENDAILSRVDLMPTVCRLTGVEPPAGHAFDGEDVSDVLLGATRGRTAPLYWEWRFSITGEPFHRSPMLAMREGDWKLLMNPDRSRVELFDIPEDPTELLNVAKDHPDIVQRMSEKLLGWKDTLPPGPVDDDAGKNDYPWPVSPAAAAVHTQKPAATARTPE
;
A
#
# COMPACT_ATOMS: atom_id res chain seq x y z
N MET A 1 30.21 -20.24 -75.57
CA MET A 1 29.43 -19.07 -75.15
C MET A 1 29.11 -19.25 -73.73
N LYS A 2 29.84 -18.62 -72.82
CA LYS A 2 29.57 -18.61 -71.35
C LYS A 2 29.01 -17.24 -70.99
N GLN A 3 27.77 -17.17 -70.53
CA GLN A 3 27.16 -15.95 -69.99
C GLN A 3 27.46 -15.89 -68.51
N SER A 4 28.14 -14.85 -68.05
CA SER A 4 28.38 -14.51 -66.66
C SER A 4 27.24 -13.66 -66.20
N ILE A 5 26.53 -14.11 -65.14
CA ILE A 5 25.51 -13.32 -64.47
C ILE A 5 26.19 -12.62 -63.29
N THR A 6 26.24 -11.30 -63.35
CA THR A 6 26.76 -10.45 -62.26
C THR A 6 25.59 -10.16 -61.27
N LEU A 7 25.67 -10.67 -60.03
CA LEU A 7 24.73 -10.32 -58.93
C LEU A 7 25.14 -8.97 -58.36
N LEU A 8 24.26 -7.98 -58.48
CA LEU A 8 24.36 -6.73 -57.73
C LEU A 8 23.75 -6.94 -56.31
N VAL A 9 24.57 -6.86 -55.28
CA VAL A 9 24.12 -6.82 -53.88
C VAL A 9 23.87 -5.36 -53.51
N LEU A 10 22.60 -4.97 -53.37
CA LEU A 10 22.20 -3.69 -52.76
C LEU A 10 22.32 -3.80 -51.24
N ALA A 11 23.30 -3.14 -50.65
CA ALA A 11 23.38 -2.93 -49.22
C ALA A 11 22.41 -1.81 -48.82
N ALA A 12 21.31 -2.16 -48.16
CA ALA A 12 20.41 -1.21 -47.50
C ALA A 12 21.05 -0.70 -46.20
N ILE A 13 21.54 0.53 -46.22
CA ILE A 13 21.98 1.24 -45.01
C ILE A 13 20.70 1.64 -44.23
N GLN A 14 20.38 0.93 -43.20
CA GLN A 14 19.38 1.39 -42.19
C GLN A 14 20.01 2.51 -41.34
N LEU A 15 19.66 3.76 -41.69
CA LEU A 15 19.88 4.90 -40.81
C LEU A 15 18.98 4.74 -39.58
N GLY A 16 19.53 4.23 -38.47
CA GLY A 16 18.89 4.25 -37.17
C GLY A 16 18.67 5.71 -36.77
N ALA A 17 17.41 6.11 -36.62
CA ALA A 17 17.09 7.38 -36.01
C ALA A 17 17.62 7.38 -34.57
N PRO A 18 18.28 8.44 -34.08
CA PRO A 18 18.72 8.51 -32.71
C PRO A 18 17.48 8.51 -31.83
N ALA A 19 17.41 7.58 -30.87
CA ALA A 19 16.45 7.63 -29.76
C ALA A 19 16.74 8.94 -29.02
N VAL A 20 15.88 9.92 -29.19
CA VAL A 20 15.88 11.14 -28.37
C VAL A 20 15.44 10.71 -26.98
N ALA A 21 16.41 10.49 -26.09
CA ALA A 21 16.15 10.43 -24.67
C ALA A 21 15.58 11.80 -24.28
N HIS A 22 14.27 11.88 -24.11
CA HIS A 22 13.65 13.02 -23.44
C HIS A 22 14.13 12.98 -22.00
N ALA A 23 15.15 13.80 -21.69
CA ALA A 23 15.36 14.21 -20.32
C ALA A 23 14.05 14.90 -19.91
N ALA A 24 13.36 14.34 -18.95
CA ALA A 24 12.14 14.95 -18.41
C ALA A 24 12.54 16.34 -17.88
N ASP A 25 12.17 17.38 -18.59
CA ASP A 25 12.40 18.75 -18.15
C ASP A 25 11.70 18.94 -16.83
N THR A 26 12.45 19.37 -15.80
CA THR A 26 11.86 19.77 -14.52
C THR A 26 10.83 20.86 -14.82
N PRO A 27 9.57 20.73 -14.34
CA PRO A 27 8.54 21.72 -14.61
C PRO A 27 8.99 23.14 -14.25
N ALA A 28 8.65 24.12 -15.07
CA ALA A 28 9.05 25.52 -14.85
C ALA A 28 8.52 26.08 -13.52
N LYS A 29 7.45 25.49 -12.98
CA LYS A 29 6.87 25.77 -11.65
C LYS A 29 6.79 24.45 -10.86
N PRO A 30 7.30 24.42 -9.61
CA PRO A 30 7.17 23.25 -8.77
C PRO A 30 5.69 22.86 -8.57
N PRO A 31 5.31 21.58 -8.77
CA PRO A 31 3.93 21.14 -8.62
C PRO A 31 3.48 21.15 -7.16
N ASN A 32 2.20 21.35 -6.92
CA ASN A 32 1.58 20.90 -5.69
C ASN A 32 1.52 19.38 -5.69
N VAL A 33 1.60 18.76 -4.53
CA VAL A 33 1.54 17.30 -4.40
C VAL A 33 0.49 16.91 -3.36
N ILE A 34 -0.45 16.05 -3.74
CA ILE A 34 -1.39 15.41 -2.82
C ILE A 34 -1.17 13.91 -2.88
N PHE A 35 -0.70 13.34 -1.78
CA PHE A 35 -0.55 11.89 -1.64
C PHE A 35 -1.69 11.32 -0.81
N ILE A 36 -2.60 10.60 -1.48
CA ILE A 36 -3.77 9.96 -0.89
C ILE A 36 -3.42 8.50 -0.58
N LEU A 37 -3.50 8.12 0.71
CA LEU A 37 -3.13 6.78 1.16
C LEU A 37 -4.27 6.15 1.96
N ALA A 38 -5.07 5.31 1.32
CA ALA A 38 -6.07 4.47 1.99
C ALA A 38 -5.40 3.45 2.93
N ASP A 39 -6.12 3.01 3.95
CA ASP A 39 -5.63 2.08 5.00
C ASP A 39 -6.31 0.72 4.84
N ASP A 40 -5.55 -0.33 4.51
CA ASP A 40 -6.04 -1.70 4.25
C ASP A 40 -6.91 -1.85 2.98
N LEU A 41 -6.82 -0.95 2.00
CA LEU A 41 -7.56 -1.09 0.74
C LEU A 41 -6.88 -2.12 -0.16
N GLY A 42 -7.62 -3.16 -0.54
CA GLY A 42 -7.10 -4.21 -1.41
C GLY A 42 -6.95 -3.77 -2.88
N TRP A 43 -6.06 -4.46 -3.61
CA TRP A 43 -5.86 -4.22 -5.04
C TRP A 43 -7.16 -4.37 -5.85
N GLY A 44 -8.02 -5.32 -5.47
CA GLY A 44 -9.28 -5.61 -6.13
C GLY A 44 -10.50 -4.82 -5.63
N ASP A 45 -10.32 -3.71 -4.90
CA ASP A 45 -11.46 -2.98 -4.30
C ASP A 45 -12.01 -1.85 -5.17
N LEU A 46 -11.29 -1.39 -6.19
CA LEU A 46 -11.70 -0.27 -7.03
C LEU A 46 -12.33 -0.74 -8.36
N GLY A 47 -13.28 0.04 -8.88
CA GLY A 47 -13.92 -0.22 -10.17
C GLY A 47 -12.91 -0.27 -11.32
N CYS A 48 -11.96 0.67 -11.36
CA CYS A 48 -10.88 0.71 -12.36
C CYS A 48 -9.90 -0.48 -12.27
N TYR A 49 -9.89 -1.22 -11.15
CA TYR A 49 -9.18 -2.50 -10.99
C TYR A 49 -10.10 -3.72 -11.16
N GLY A 50 -11.30 -3.53 -11.69
CA GLY A 50 -12.22 -4.61 -12.07
C GLY A 50 -13.29 -4.96 -11.03
N ASN A 51 -13.37 -4.26 -9.90
CA ASN A 51 -14.46 -4.46 -8.94
C ASN A 51 -15.79 -3.97 -9.52
N LYS A 52 -16.79 -4.87 -9.54
CA LYS A 52 -18.14 -4.56 -10.04
C LYS A 52 -19.16 -4.32 -8.93
N ARG A 53 -18.76 -4.46 -7.68
CA ARG A 53 -19.63 -4.39 -6.51
C ARG A 53 -19.48 -3.10 -5.74
N ILE A 54 -18.24 -2.63 -5.54
CA ILE A 54 -17.93 -1.38 -4.86
C ILE A 54 -18.02 -0.23 -5.86
N ARG A 55 -18.73 0.85 -5.50
CA ARG A 55 -18.89 2.02 -6.37
C ARG A 55 -17.78 3.03 -6.07
N THR A 56 -16.86 3.21 -7.02
CA THR A 56 -15.73 4.14 -6.90
C THR A 56 -15.59 5.08 -8.12
N PRO A 57 -16.70 5.76 -8.54
CA PRO A 57 -16.70 6.51 -9.79
C PRO A 57 -15.72 7.68 -9.83
N ASN A 58 -15.35 8.26 -8.68
CA ASN A 58 -14.42 9.38 -8.61
C ASN A 58 -12.98 8.93 -8.76
N LEU A 59 -12.59 7.81 -8.12
CA LEU A 59 -11.28 7.17 -8.29
C LEU A 59 -11.13 6.55 -9.69
N ASP A 60 -12.19 5.96 -10.22
CA ASP A 60 -12.24 5.50 -11.61
C ASP A 60 -12.07 6.68 -12.60
N GLY A 61 -12.66 7.83 -12.25
CA GLY A 61 -12.47 9.08 -12.97
C GLY A 61 -11.04 9.64 -12.86
N LEU A 62 -10.40 9.51 -11.70
CA LEU A 62 -8.99 9.88 -11.51
C LEU A 62 -8.08 9.03 -12.39
N ALA A 63 -8.31 7.71 -12.44
CA ALA A 63 -7.58 6.79 -13.31
C ALA A 63 -7.75 7.13 -14.80
N LYS A 64 -8.94 7.52 -15.24
CA LYS A 64 -9.21 7.98 -16.62
C LYS A 64 -8.49 9.30 -16.97
N ARG A 65 -8.24 10.16 -15.98
CA ARG A 65 -7.53 11.44 -16.15
C ARG A 65 -6.03 11.33 -15.87
N GLY A 66 -5.51 10.13 -15.66
CA GLY A 66 -4.13 9.84 -15.35
C GLY A 66 -3.72 8.46 -15.79
N THR A 67 -2.70 7.91 -15.17
CA THR A 67 -2.20 6.55 -15.41
C THR A 67 -2.54 5.65 -14.21
N LEU A 68 -3.10 4.49 -14.51
CA LEU A 68 -3.29 3.39 -13.59
C LEU A 68 -2.14 2.41 -13.74
N PHE A 69 -1.46 2.08 -12.64
CA PHE A 69 -0.36 1.12 -12.62
C PHE A 69 -0.83 -0.17 -11.95
N THR A 70 -0.65 -1.30 -12.62
CA THR A 70 -1.12 -2.59 -12.10
C THR A 70 -0.08 -3.29 -11.23
N GLN A 71 1.19 -2.87 -11.25
CA GLN A 71 2.31 -3.46 -10.53
C GLN A 71 2.99 -2.46 -9.58
N PHE A 72 2.26 -2.00 -8.57
CA PHE A 72 2.81 -1.16 -7.52
C PHE A 72 2.89 -1.92 -6.19
N TYR A 73 4.06 -1.87 -5.56
CA TYR A 73 4.40 -2.66 -4.38
C TYR A 73 4.67 -1.80 -3.17
N VAL A 74 4.10 -2.18 -2.03
CA VAL A 74 4.49 -1.65 -0.72
C VAL A 74 5.63 -2.47 -0.13
N ASN A 75 6.50 -1.85 0.66
CA ASN A 75 7.69 -2.52 1.23
C ASN A 75 7.47 -3.08 2.64
N GLY A 76 6.23 -3.14 3.07
CA GLY A 76 5.80 -3.79 4.30
C GLY A 76 4.33 -4.16 4.18
N SER A 77 3.98 -5.36 4.61
CA SER A 77 2.62 -5.90 4.49
C SER A 77 1.66 -5.41 5.60
N VAL A 78 2.07 -4.36 6.36
CA VAL A 78 1.27 -3.66 7.37
C VAL A 78 1.59 -2.16 7.37
N CYS A 79 0.76 -1.39 8.08
CA CYS A 79 0.71 0.08 8.01
C CYS A 79 2.05 0.80 8.30
N SER A 80 2.63 0.67 9.50
CA SER A 80 3.80 1.47 9.90
C SER A 80 5.03 1.24 9.03
N PRO A 81 5.43 -0.02 8.70
CA PRO A 81 6.52 -0.27 7.76
C PRO A 81 6.30 0.38 6.40
N SER A 82 5.11 0.20 5.84
CA SER A 82 4.78 0.77 4.54
C SER A 82 4.83 2.31 4.54
N ARG A 83 4.35 2.95 5.61
CA ARG A 83 4.39 4.41 5.77
C ARG A 83 5.82 4.92 5.96
N ALA A 84 6.67 4.20 6.69
CA ALA A 84 8.09 4.52 6.85
C ALA A 84 8.84 4.46 5.50
N ALA A 85 8.60 3.42 4.70
CA ALA A 85 9.18 3.28 3.36
C ALA A 85 8.87 4.48 2.46
N PHE A 86 7.62 4.93 2.49
CA PHE A 86 7.19 6.11 1.74
C PHE A 86 7.90 7.40 2.20
N MET A 87 7.95 7.62 3.51
CA MET A 87 8.49 8.85 4.06
C MET A 87 10.00 8.99 3.82
N THR A 88 10.74 7.87 3.78
CA THR A 88 12.21 7.84 3.78
C THR A 88 12.84 7.41 2.45
N GLY A 89 12.08 6.76 1.55
CA GLY A 89 12.64 6.12 0.36
C GLY A 89 13.53 4.92 0.67
N GLN A 90 13.43 4.36 1.89
CA GLN A 90 14.24 3.24 2.37
C GLN A 90 13.38 2.07 2.85
N PHE A 91 13.92 0.85 2.80
CA PHE A 91 13.22 -0.31 3.35
C PHE A 91 13.00 -0.15 4.86
N PRO A 92 11.78 -0.38 5.36
CA PRO A 92 11.40 -0.08 6.74
C PRO A 92 12.19 -0.86 7.78
N ALA A 93 12.67 -2.06 7.42
CA ALA A 93 13.49 -2.89 8.28
C ALA A 93 14.83 -2.21 8.67
N ARG A 94 15.38 -1.29 7.82
CA ARG A 94 16.56 -0.48 8.18
C ARG A 94 16.33 0.39 9.41
N HIS A 95 15.09 0.82 9.60
CA HIS A 95 14.65 1.67 10.71
C HIS A 95 14.09 0.86 11.89
N ARG A 96 14.24 -0.46 11.88
CA ARG A 96 13.66 -1.37 12.88
C ARG A 96 12.13 -1.22 12.97
N ILE A 97 11.47 -0.89 11.87
CA ILE A 97 10.00 -0.84 11.80
C ILE A 97 9.53 -2.08 11.06
N HIS A 98 9.46 -3.20 11.80
CA HIS A 98 9.16 -4.53 11.24
C HIS A 98 7.65 -4.84 11.22
N THR A 99 6.88 -4.19 12.10
CA THR A 99 5.42 -4.34 12.20
C THR A 99 4.76 -3.01 12.57
N ALA A 100 3.46 -3.03 12.79
CA ALA A 100 2.71 -1.85 13.22
C ALA A 100 3.23 -1.35 14.58
N ILE A 101 3.61 -0.08 14.65
CA ILE A 101 4.00 0.59 15.90
C ILE A 101 2.76 0.66 16.79
N THR A 102 2.84 0.16 18.01
CA THR A 102 1.73 0.18 18.97
C THR A 102 1.95 1.20 20.07
N GLY A 103 0.87 1.61 20.75
CA GLY A 103 0.97 2.45 21.97
C GLY A 103 1.41 1.69 23.21
N ALA A 104 1.84 0.45 23.07
CA ALA A 104 2.33 -0.41 24.15
C ALA A 104 3.81 -0.68 23.96
N PRO A 105 4.72 0.04 24.68
CA PRO A 105 6.18 -0.12 24.51
C PRO A 105 6.65 -1.58 24.64
N ALA A 106 6.14 -2.32 25.61
CA ALA A 106 6.46 -3.72 25.79
C ALA A 106 6.06 -4.64 24.62
N ALA A 107 5.04 -4.26 23.84
CA ALA A 107 4.69 -4.99 22.62
C ALA A 107 5.64 -4.65 21.47
N ASN A 108 6.02 -3.39 21.33
CA ASN A 108 7.02 -2.97 20.34
C ASN A 108 8.38 -3.62 20.62
N GLU A 109 8.80 -3.67 21.89
CA GLU A 109 10.04 -4.33 22.34
C GLU A 109 10.02 -5.83 22.01
N ARG A 110 8.94 -6.55 22.32
CA ARG A 110 8.81 -7.98 21.97
C ARG A 110 8.93 -8.23 20.47
N HIS A 111 8.46 -7.32 19.65
CA HIS A 111 8.55 -7.42 18.19
C HIS A 111 9.84 -6.83 17.64
N GLY A 112 10.72 -6.27 18.48
CA GLY A 112 11.92 -5.55 18.06
C GLY A 112 11.62 -4.35 17.15
N THR A 113 10.38 -3.89 17.17
CA THR A 113 9.92 -2.72 16.40
C THR A 113 10.22 -1.44 17.16
N ALA A 114 10.77 -0.44 16.48
CA ALA A 114 10.98 0.90 17.04
C ALA A 114 9.64 1.52 17.48
N GLU A 115 9.66 2.34 18.53
CA GLU A 115 8.47 3.05 19.01
C GLU A 115 8.04 4.20 18.09
N PHE A 116 8.97 4.69 17.28
CA PHE A 116 8.74 5.75 16.29
C PHE A 116 9.80 5.67 15.18
N LEU A 117 9.51 6.28 14.04
CA LEU A 117 10.53 6.56 13.03
C LEU A 117 11.51 7.59 13.61
N ASP A 118 12.81 7.34 13.52
CA ASP A 118 13.82 8.30 13.99
C ASP A 118 13.66 9.64 13.23
N PRO A 119 13.38 10.76 13.91
CA PRO A 119 13.18 12.06 13.26
C PRO A 119 14.46 12.65 12.64
N THR A 120 15.63 12.07 12.91
CA THR A 120 16.88 12.48 12.25
C THR A 120 17.01 11.92 10.84
N VAL A 121 16.22 10.89 10.49
CA VAL A 121 16.16 10.33 9.13
C VAL A 121 15.47 11.35 8.22
N PRO A 122 16.07 11.69 7.08
CA PRO A 122 15.42 12.55 6.09
C PRO A 122 14.08 11.98 5.65
N THR A 123 13.05 12.84 5.68
CA THR A 123 11.70 12.49 5.21
C THR A 123 11.28 13.41 4.07
N VAL A 124 10.41 12.93 3.19
CA VAL A 124 9.90 13.73 2.06
C VAL A 124 9.30 15.05 2.53
N THR A 125 8.55 15.05 3.64
CA THR A 125 7.96 16.26 4.22
C THR A 125 9.00 17.24 4.75
N ALA A 126 10.05 16.75 5.43
CA ALA A 126 11.12 17.59 5.93
C ALA A 126 11.94 18.22 4.79
N LEU A 127 12.16 17.49 3.70
CA LEU A 127 12.86 18.03 2.52
C LEU A 127 12.03 19.13 1.84
N LEU A 128 10.76 18.86 1.59
CA LEU A 128 9.84 19.80 0.96
C LEU A 128 9.62 21.07 1.81
N ALA A 129 9.46 20.90 3.13
CA ALA A 129 9.34 22.04 4.04
C ALA A 129 10.58 22.97 3.98
N ARG A 130 11.79 22.39 3.96
CA ARG A 130 13.03 23.15 3.79
C ARG A 130 13.14 23.85 2.44
N ALA A 131 12.52 23.27 1.40
CA ALA A 131 12.42 23.87 0.07
C ALA A 131 11.30 24.93 -0.07
N GLY A 132 10.60 25.27 1.02
CA GLY A 132 9.57 26.31 1.03
C GLY A 132 8.15 25.83 0.71
N TYR A 133 7.91 24.53 0.61
CA TYR A 133 6.56 23.98 0.51
C TYR A 133 5.78 24.17 1.81
N ALA A 134 4.50 24.54 1.70
CA ALA A 134 3.56 24.32 2.78
C ALA A 134 3.27 22.82 2.89
N THR A 135 3.52 22.23 4.06
CA THR A 135 3.38 20.79 4.27
C THR A 135 2.26 20.49 5.25
N ALA A 136 1.46 19.47 4.96
CA ALA A 136 0.40 19.04 5.84
C ALA A 136 0.24 17.51 5.90
N HIS A 137 -0.36 17.06 7.02
CA HIS A 137 -0.78 15.67 7.21
C HIS A 137 -2.17 15.61 7.86
N PHE A 138 -3.12 14.93 7.20
CA PHE A 138 -4.47 14.73 7.73
C PHE A 138 -4.86 13.26 7.69
N GLY A 139 -5.21 12.72 8.86
CA GLY A 139 -5.62 11.33 9.03
C GLY A 139 -4.65 10.48 9.84
N LYS A 140 -4.46 9.21 9.48
CA LYS A 140 -3.66 8.24 10.24
C LYS A 140 -2.16 8.47 10.03
N TRP A 141 -1.44 8.81 11.11
CA TRP A 141 0.03 8.97 11.05
C TRP A 141 0.77 7.63 11.13
N HIS A 142 0.67 6.94 12.24
CA HIS A 142 1.19 5.60 12.53
C HIS A 142 2.71 5.42 12.37
N LEU A 143 3.49 6.50 12.43
CA LEU A 143 4.97 6.49 12.47
C LEU A 143 5.54 6.88 13.84
N ALA A 144 4.67 7.13 14.79
CA ALA A 144 4.94 7.27 16.22
C ALA A 144 3.65 6.96 16.97
N HIS A 145 3.76 6.44 18.19
CA HIS A 145 2.61 6.13 18.99
C HIS A 145 2.87 6.42 20.46
N GLY A 146 2.31 7.52 20.99
CA GLY A 146 2.43 7.85 22.42
C GLY A 146 3.82 8.24 22.91
N ALA A 147 4.85 8.18 22.08
CA ALA A 147 6.24 8.45 22.43
C ALA A 147 6.61 9.95 22.43
N GLY A 148 5.61 10.85 22.56
CA GLY A 148 5.85 12.30 22.53
C GLY A 148 6.29 12.85 21.17
N ARG A 149 6.15 12.06 20.08
CA ARG A 149 6.47 12.46 18.72
C ARG A 149 5.21 12.79 17.93
N SER A 150 5.28 13.85 17.14
CA SER A 150 4.17 14.32 16.29
C SER A 150 4.63 14.44 14.82
N PRO A 151 3.72 14.58 13.86
CA PRO A 151 4.09 14.85 12.47
C PRO A 151 5.00 16.07 12.30
N SER A 152 4.95 17.06 13.20
CA SER A 152 5.81 18.23 13.15
C SER A 152 7.30 17.91 13.28
N ASP A 153 7.67 16.85 14.01
CA ASP A 153 9.05 16.40 14.14
C ASP A 153 9.66 15.93 12.81
N TYR A 154 8.80 15.69 11.81
CA TYR A 154 9.16 15.19 10.48
C TYR A 154 8.91 16.22 9.36
N GLY A 155 8.86 17.51 9.73
CA GLY A 155 8.71 18.61 8.78
C GLY A 155 7.27 18.81 8.27
N VAL A 156 6.27 18.37 9.01
CA VAL A 156 4.86 18.63 8.71
C VAL A 156 4.43 19.93 9.44
N GLY A 157 4.04 20.96 8.67
CA GLY A 157 3.68 22.28 9.21
C GLY A 157 2.28 22.35 9.80
N ASP A 158 1.31 21.66 9.21
CA ASP A 158 -0.09 21.60 9.69
C ASP A 158 -0.57 20.15 9.74
N HIS A 159 -1.17 19.73 10.84
CA HIS A 159 -1.65 18.35 10.94
C HIS A 159 -2.85 18.18 11.84
N ARG A 160 -3.72 17.23 11.44
CA ARG A 160 -4.70 16.59 12.30
C ARG A 160 -4.62 15.10 12.12
N THR A 161 -4.33 14.40 13.21
CA THR A 161 -4.11 12.96 13.19
C THR A 161 -5.14 12.22 14.02
N TYR A 162 -5.45 11.02 13.59
CA TYR A 162 -6.13 10.01 14.39
C TYR A 162 -5.14 8.90 14.74
N THR A 163 -5.09 8.52 15.99
CA THR A 163 -4.38 7.32 16.42
C THR A 163 -5.39 6.32 16.99
N THR A 164 -5.25 5.05 16.64
CA THR A 164 -6.14 3.97 17.09
C THR A 164 -6.02 3.67 18.58
N THR A 165 -5.10 4.29 19.30
CA THR A 165 -4.90 4.15 20.72
C THR A 165 -5.07 5.49 21.43
N LYS A 166 -5.52 5.42 22.66
CA LYS A 166 -5.91 6.43 23.66
C LYS A 166 -5.14 7.77 23.75
N GLY A 167 -4.52 8.24 22.73
CA GLY A 167 -3.73 9.46 22.66
C GLY A 167 -4.27 10.39 21.59
N VAL A 168 -5.15 11.26 21.96
CA VAL A 168 -5.55 12.52 21.32
C VAL A 168 -5.99 12.36 19.85
N PRO A 169 -7.27 12.11 19.59
CA PRO A 169 -7.84 12.58 18.35
C PRO A 169 -7.71 14.11 18.38
N THR A 170 -7.04 14.69 17.40
CA THR A 170 -7.01 16.13 17.25
C THR A 170 -8.31 16.70 16.69
N TRP A 171 -9.34 15.86 16.57
CA TRP A 171 -10.74 16.22 16.38
C TRP A 171 -11.48 16.10 17.72
N ASP A 172 -12.12 17.16 18.16
CA ASP A 172 -12.92 17.23 19.41
C ASP A 172 -14.24 16.47 19.28
N LEU A 173 -14.17 15.24 18.74
CA LEU A 173 -15.33 14.38 18.50
C LEU A 173 -15.16 13.04 19.23
N VAL A 174 -16.27 12.53 19.78
CA VAL A 174 -16.30 11.16 20.28
C VAL A 174 -16.21 10.15 19.12
N ALA A 175 -15.70 8.96 19.38
CA ALA A 175 -15.45 7.96 18.35
C ALA A 175 -16.70 7.63 17.50
N SER A 176 -17.89 7.58 18.12
CA SER A 176 -19.15 7.30 17.42
C SER A 176 -19.55 8.39 16.40
N GLU A 177 -19.11 9.61 16.59
CA GLU A 177 -19.35 10.73 15.67
C GLU A 177 -18.25 10.83 14.60
N PHE A 178 -17.03 10.51 14.98
CA PHE A 178 -15.86 10.58 14.08
C PHE A 178 -15.90 9.51 12.99
N TRP A 179 -16.12 8.24 13.35
CA TRP A 179 -16.00 7.14 12.39
C TRP A 179 -16.89 7.26 11.17
N PRO A 180 -18.19 7.59 11.28
CA PRO A 180 -19.05 7.75 10.11
C PRO A 180 -18.67 8.90 9.19
N LYS A 181 -17.92 9.89 9.70
CA LYS A 181 -17.55 11.12 9.02
C LYS A 181 -16.04 11.25 8.78
N SER A 182 -15.25 10.22 9.08
CA SER A 182 -13.79 10.32 9.05
C SER A 182 -13.24 10.78 7.70
N SER A 183 -13.77 10.27 6.59
CA SER A 183 -13.37 10.69 5.24
C SER A 183 -13.73 12.15 4.96
N GLU A 184 -14.94 12.58 5.36
CA GLU A 184 -15.43 13.96 5.23
C GLU A 184 -14.52 14.93 5.98
N LEU A 185 -14.26 14.66 7.26
CA LEU A 185 -13.45 15.51 8.15
C LEU A 185 -12.00 15.65 7.66
N ILE A 186 -11.40 14.55 7.18
CA ILE A 186 -10.04 14.57 6.64
C ILE A 186 -9.97 15.39 5.36
N VAL A 187 -10.97 15.29 4.49
CA VAL A 187 -11.05 16.11 3.27
C VAL A 187 -11.34 17.58 3.60
N ASP A 188 -12.15 17.89 4.61
CA ASP A 188 -12.41 19.26 5.07
C ASP A 188 -11.12 19.94 5.52
N GLU A 189 -10.30 19.28 6.35
CA GLU A 189 -9.01 19.81 6.78
C GLU A 189 -8.05 19.99 5.59
N THR A 190 -8.04 19.06 4.67
CA THR A 190 -7.24 19.16 3.45
C THR A 190 -7.64 20.38 2.63
N LEU A 191 -8.92 20.59 2.41
CA LEU A 191 -9.44 21.75 1.67
C LEU A 191 -9.21 23.07 2.41
N ARG A 192 -9.37 23.10 3.73
CA ARG A 192 -9.02 24.25 4.57
C ARG A 192 -7.55 24.64 4.37
N PHE A 193 -6.65 23.67 4.47
CA PHE A 193 -5.22 23.88 4.30
C PHE A 193 -4.87 24.38 2.88
N ILE A 194 -5.41 23.74 1.83
CA ILE A 194 -5.16 24.11 0.43
C ILE A 194 -5.60 25.57 0.18
N ARG A 195 -6.82 25.96 0.63
CA ARG A 195 -7.32 27.32 0.47
C ARG A 195 -6.41 28.36 1.14
N ALA A 196 -5.85 28.03 2.30
CA ALA A 196 -4.93 28.92 3.04
C ALA A 196 -3.53 29.01 2.43
N ASN A 197 -3.15 28.07 1.54
CA ASN A 197 -1.80 27.97 0.98
C ASN A 197 -1.77 27.97 -0.56
N ARG A 198 -2.86 28.36 -1.22
CA ARG A 198 -3.00 28.27 -2.69
C ARG A 198 -1.97 29.08 -3.50
N ASP A 199 -1.35 30.08 -2.88
CA ASP A 199 -0.43 31.00 -3.55
C ASP A 199 1.04 30.56 -3.49
N LYS A 200 1.31 29.39 -2.91
CA LYS A 200 2.65 28.78 -2.82
C LYS A 200 2.55 27.26 -3.03
N PRO A 201 3.65 26.58 -3.40
CA PRO A 201 3.62 25.14 -3.55
C PRO A 201 3.28 24.46 -2.22
N PHE A 202 2.44 23.43 -2.27
CA PHE A 202 2.06 22.66 -1.10
C PHE A 202 2.21 21.16 -1.30
N TYR A 203 2.41 20.47 -0.20
CA TYR A 203 2.43 19.03 -0.11
C TYR A 203 1.47 18.56 0.99
N VAL A 204 0.59 17.63 0.66
CA VAL A 204 -0.38 17.06 1.60
C VAL A 204 -0.31 15.54 1.63
N ASN A 205 -0.08 14.99 2.81
CA ASN A 205 -0.40 13.62 3.15
C ASN A 205 -1.90 13.56 3.53
N LEU A 206 -2.77 13.20 2.59
CA LEU A 206 -4.16 12.89 2.85
C LEU A 206 -4.28 11.37 3.09
N TRP A 207 -4.20 10.95 4.36
CA TRP A 207 -4.14 9.55 4.74
C TRP A 207 -5.40 9.12 5.49
N PRO A 208 -6.52 8.87 4.74
CA PRO A 208 -7.76 8.42 5.35
C PRO A 208 -7.57 7.10 6.09
N ILE A 209 -8.45 6.86 7.07
CA ILE A 209 -8.41 5.66 7.89
C ILE A 209 -9.16 4.51 7.20
N ILE A 210 -10.11 4.87 6.32
CA ILE A 210 -10.95 3.92 5.59
C ILE A 210 -10.11 3.20 4.51
N PRO A 211 -10.30 1.86 4.38
CA PRO A 211 -11.28 0.97 5.02
C PRO A 211 -10.77 0.18 6.24
N HIS A 212 -9.75 0.65 6.97
CA HIS A 212 -9.37 0.05 8.26
C HIS A 212 -10.48 0.23 9.32
N ALA A 213 -10.53 -0.65 10.30
CA ALA A 213 -11.51 -0.58 11.40
C ALA A 213 -11.35 0.72 12.23
N ALA A 214 -12.42 1.25 12.84
CA ALA A 214 -13.76 0.67 12.86
C ALA A 214 -14.62 1.24 11.72
N LEU A 215 -15.30 0.38 10.99
CA LEU A 215 -16.24 0.81 9.95
C LEU A 215 -17.63 0.99 10.54
N ASN A 216 -18.17 2.19 10.45
CA ASN A 216 -19.49 2.53 10.98
C ASN A 216 -20.23 3.49 10.04
N PRO A 217 -20.56 3.05 8.80
CA PRO A 217 -21.28 3.89 7.86
C PRO A 217 -22.70 4.20 8.36
N THR A 218 -23.16 5.41 8.05
CA THR A 218 -24.53 5.84 8.31
C THR A 218 -25.54 5.09 7.45
N GLU A 219 -26.84 5.15 7.80
CA GLU A 219 -27.91 4.60 6.95
C GLU A 219 -27.88 5.18 5.53
N GLN A 220 -27.59 6.47 5.39
CA GLN A 220 -27.49 7.12 4.09
C GLN A 220 -26.34 6.54 3.26
N GLN A 221 -25.16 6.33 3.84
CA GLN A 221 -24.02 5.69 3.19
C GLN A 221 -24.30 4.23 2.83
N MET A 222 -25.14 3.54 3.63
CA MET A 222 -25.53 2.14 3.38
C MET A 222 -26.55 1.95 2.26
N ARG A 223 -27.35 2.98 1.91
CA ARG A 223 -28.44 2.88 0.92
C ARG A 223 -28.06 2.19 -0.40
N PRO A 224 -26.88 2.44 -1.01
CA PRO A 224 -26.49 1.77 -2.26
C PRO A 224 -26.35 0.25 -2.14
N TYR A 225 -26.22 -0.24 -0.91
CA TYR A 225 -25.87 -1.63 -0.58
C TYR A 225 -26.90 -2.33 0.33
N GLU A 226 -28.04 -1.70 0.62
CA GLU A 226 -29.07 -2.23 1.54
C GLU A 226 -29.65 -3.58 1.11
N ARG A 227 -29.63 -3.88 -0.20
CA ARG A 227 -30.15 -5.13 -0.77
C ARG A 227 -29.11 -6.25 -0.84
N LEU A 228 -27.84 -5.95 -0.53
CA LEU A 228 -26.81 -6.98 -0.51
C LEU A 228 -26.99 -7.86 0.74
N ASN A 229 -27.00 -9.15 0.51
CA ASN A 229 -27.11 -10.15 1.57
C ASN A 229 -26.24 -11.34 1.17
N PHE A 230 -24.98 -11.36 1.61
CA PHE A 230 -24.03 -12.43 1.33
C PHE A 230 -24.08 -13.56 2.36
N GLY A 231 -25.03 -13.51 3.31
CA GLY A 231 -25.22 -14.55 4.30
C GLY A 231 -24.96 -14.12 5.75
N LYS A 232 -25.36 -14.98 6.68
CA LYS A 232 -25.43 -14.69 8.13
C LYS A 232 -24.11 -14.88 8.89
N THR A 233 -22.97 -14.89 8.26
CA THR A 233 -21.72 -15.37 8.88
C THR A 233 -21.16 -14.50 10.01
N TRP A 234 -21.69 -13.28 10.24
CA TRP A 234 -21.08 -12.26 11.08
C TRP A 234 -22.00 -11.69 12.18
N ASP A 235 -22.92 -12.47 12.68
CA ASP A 235 -23.97 -12.01 13.59
C ASP A 235 -23.49 -11.72 15.04
N ARG A 236 -22.20 -11.87 15.36
CA ARG A 236 -21.73 -11.86 16.77
C ARG A 236 -21.28 -10.52 17.30
N ASP A 237 -20.89 -9.55 16.47
CA ASP A 237 -20.16 -8.39 16.95
C ASP A 237 -20.69 -7.07 16.39
N ARG A 238 -21.97 -6.81 16.57
CA ARG A 238 -22.53 -5.49 16.25
C ARG A 238 -22.15 -4.49 17.34
N GLY A 239 -21.37 -3.50 16.94
CA GLY A 239 -21.34 -2.26 17.69
C GLY A 239 -22.74 -1.60 17.67
N PRO A 240 -23.12 -0.87 18.72
CA PRO A 240 -24.37 -0.12 18.73
C PRO A 240 -24.36 0.90 17.57
N GLY A 241 -25.42 0.87 16.74
CA GLY A 241 -25.64 1.86 15.68
C GLY A 241 -25.34 1.42 14.25
N ILE A 242 -24.89 0.17 14.00
CA ILE A 242 -24.68 -0.31 12.63
C ILE A 242 -26.01 -0.79 12.04
N PRO A 243 -26.52 -0.16 10.97
CA PRO A 243 -27.86 -0.43 10.46
C PRO A 243 -27.99 -1.73 9.66
N HIS A 244 -26.88 -2.30 9.19
CA HIS A 244 -26.87 -3.46 8.31
C HIS A 244 -26.06 -4.62 8.90
N LYS A 245 -26.49 -5.85 8.63
CA LYS A 245 -25.87 -7.08 9.16
C LYS A 245 -24.76 -7.66 8.28
N ASP A 246 -24.67 -7.21 7.03
CA ASP A 246 -23.74 -7.75 6.06
C ASP A 246 -22.40 -7.01 6.12
N PRO A 247 -21.30 -7.69 6.48
CA PRO A 247 -19.99 -7.07 6.60
C PRO A 247 -19.44 -6.52 5.27
N HIS A 248 -19.76 -7.14 4.14
CA HIS A 248 -19.36 -6.65 2.84
C HIS A 248 -20.09 -5.35 2.49
N ALA A 249 -21.39 -5.27 2.80
CA ALA A 249 -22.16 -4.05 2.57
C ALA A 249 -21.60 -2.87 3.39
N ILE A 250 -21.19 -3.11 4.65
CA ILE A 250 -20.55 -2.11 5.50
C ILE A 250 -19.21 -1.67 4.91
N TYR A 251 -18.38 -2.62 4.49
CA TYR A 251 -17.11 -2.33 3.84
C TYR A 251 -17.31 -1.51 2.55
N PHE A 252 -18.21 -1.96 1.68
CA PHE A 252 -18.49 -1.31 0.39
C PHE A 252 -19.03 0.10 0.56
N ALA A 253 -19.91 0.31 1.54
CA ALA A 253 -20.44 1.63 1.87
C ALA A 253 -19.33 2.58 2.34
N SER A 254 -18.42 2.08 3.18
CA SER A 254 -17.30 2.87 3.69
C SER A 254 -16.30 3.27 2.58
N VAL A 255 -15.98 2.35 1.67
CA VAL A 255 -15.11 2.65 0.52
C VAL A 255 -15.79 3.64 -0.45
N THR A 256 -17.10 3.48 -0.66
CA THR A 256 -17.88 4.42 -1.51
C THR A 256 -17.97 5.81 -0.89
N ASP A 257 -18.07 5.91 0.43
CA ASP A 257 -18.00 7.20 1.11
C ASP A 257 -16.63 7.87 0.93
N LEU A 258 -15.54 7.12 1.12
CA LEU A 258 -14.19 7.62 0.82
C LEU A 258 -14.10 8.16 -0.61
N ASP A 259 -14.53 7.38 -1.61
CA ASP A 259 -14.56 7.80 -3.02
C ASP A 259 -15.38 9.09 -3.22
N THR A 260 -16.52 9.21 -2.55
CA THR A 260 -17.39 10.39 -2.63
C THR A 260 -16.69 11.64 -2.09
N GLN A 261 -16.00 11.54 -0.95
CA GLN A 261 -15.27 12.65 -0.35
C GLN A 261 -14.03 13.02 -1.18
N LEU A 262 -13.32 12.06 -1.76
CA LEU A 262 -12.23 12.33 -2.69
C LEU A 262 -12.77 13.01 -3.97
N GLY A 263 -13.94 12.62 -4.46
CA GLY A 263 -14.61 13.30 -5.56
C GLY A 263 -14.92 14.76 -5.24
N ARG A 264 -15.30 15.08 -4.00
CA ARG A 264 -15.44 16.46 -3.54
C ARG A 264 -14.11 17.22 -3.58
N LEU A 265 -13.02 16.62 -3.08
CA LEU A 265 -11.69 17.22 -3.17
C LEU A 265 -11.31 17.54 -4.62
N PHE A 266 -11.51 16.60 -5.55
CA PHE A 266 -11.13 16.80 -6.95
C PHE A 266 -11.91 17.95 -7.60
N ARG A 267 -13.22 18.05 -7.34
CA ARG A 267 -14.04 19.18 -7.83
C ARG A 267 -13.63 20.52 -7.23
N GLU A 268 -13.26 20.55 -5.96
CA GLU A 268 -12.78 21.79 -5.32
C GLU A 268 -11.42 22.24 -5.90
N LEU A 269 -10.51 21.29 -6.20
CA LEU A 269 -9.26 21.63 -6.91
C LEU A 269 -9.53 22.20 -8.31
N ASP A 270 -10.47 21.60 -9.05
CA ASP A 270 -10.92 22.12 -10.35
C ASP A 270 -11.48 23.54 -10.21
N SER A 271 -12.36 23.79 -9.21
CA SER A 271 -12.98 25.10 -8.97
C SER A 271 -11.99 26.19 -8.55
N MET A 272 -10.91 25.82 -7.86
CA MET A 272 -9.83 26.73 -7.46
C MET A 272 -8.80 26.97 -8.57
N GLY A 273 -8.89 26.29 -9.71
CA GLY A 273 -7.90 26.34 -10.79
C GLY A 273 -6.53 25.74 -10.42
N LEU A 274 -6.51 24.83 -9.45
CA LEU A 274 -5.27 24.21 -8.95
C LEU A 274 -4.99 22.83 -9.56
N ARG A 275 -5.95 22.29 -10.33
CA ARG A 275 -5.89 20.90 -10.78
C ARG A 275 -4.69 20.61 -11.68
N ASP A 276 -4.41 21.52 -12.62
CA ASP A 276 -3.33 21.34 -13.60
C ASP A 276 -1.94 21.49 -12.99
N ASP A 277 -1.82 22.25 -11.91
CA ASP A 277 -0.59 22.44 -11.13
C ASP A 277 -0.43 21.38 -10.01
N THR A 278 -1.31 20.37 -9.92
CA THR A 278 -1.32 19.43 -8.79
C THR A 278 -1.11 17.99 -9.25
N LEU A 279 -0.01 17.40 -8.80
CA LEU A 279 0.24 15.96 -8.86
C LEU A 279 -0.59 15.26 -7.78
N ILE A 280 -1.54 14.42 -8.18
CA ILE A 280 -2.33 13.57 -7.28
C ILE A 280 -1.84 12.13 -7.42
N VAL A 281 -1.45 11.54 -6.30
CA VAL A 281 -1.10 10.13 -6.17
C VAL A 281 -2.09 9.47 -5.24
N PHE A 282 -2.70 8.37 -5.67
CA PHE A 282 -3.58 7.52 -4.85
C PHE A 282 -3.00 6.12 -4.70
N SER A 283 -3.00 5.58 -3.47
CA SER A 283 -2.58 4.21 -3.18
C SER A 283 -3.18 3.69 -1.87
N SER A 284 -2.83 2.46 -1.50
CA SER A 284 -3.09 1.85 -0.19
C SER A 284 -1.77 1.54 0.54
N ASP A 285 -1.80 1.44 1.86
CA ASP A 285 -0.59 1.15 2.65
C ASP A 285 -0.21 -0.33 2.70
N ASN A 286 -1.15 -1.24 2.54
CA ASN A 286 -0.94 -2.69 2.40
C ASN A 286 -2.19 -3.35 1.80
N GLY A 287 -2.11 -4.64 1.55
CA GLY A 287 -3.25 -5.43 1.12
C GLY A 287 -4.36 -5.51 2.17
N PRO A 288 -5.55 -6.05 1.83
CA PRO A 288 -6.73 -5.98 2.67
C PRO A 288 -6.58 -6.82 3.95
N GLU A 289 -7.26 -6.40 5.02
CA GLU A 289 -7.22 -7.07 6.33
C GLU A 289 -7.72 -8.52 6.24
N VAL A 290 -7.18 -9.39 7.07
CA VAL A 290 -7.55 -10.81 7.19
C VAL A 290 -8.34 -11.11 8.44
N LEU A 291 -8.17 -10.30 9.50
CA LEU A 291 -8.80 -10.53 10.79
C LEU A 291 -10.29 -10.23 10.76
N GLN A 292 -11.06 -11.21 11.16
CA GLN A 292 -12.50 -11.16 11.31
C GLN A 292 -12.86 -11.07 12.80
N SER A 293 -12.16 -10.21 13.55
CA SER A 293 -12.45 -9.97 14.97
C SER A 293 -13.34 -8.74 15.14
N SER A 294 -14.01 -8.64 16.30
CA SER A 294 -14.78 -7.45 16.69
C SER A 294 -13.96 -6.17 16.68
N ALA A 295 -12.66 -6.26 17.00
CA ALA A 295 -11.75 -5.12 17.03
C ALA A 295 -11.42 -4.59 15.61
N ASN A 296 -11.37 -5.49 14.62
CA ASN A 296 -11.08 -5.17 13.21
C ASN A 296 -12.32 -5.36 12.33
N GLY A 297 -13.49 -5.42 12.92
CA GLY A 297 -14.75 -5.76 12.29
C GLY A 297 -14.95 -5.10 10.94
N TYR A 298 -15.43 -5.88 10.00
CA TYR A 298 -15.79 -5.50 8.64
C TYR A 298 -14.64 -5.10 7.71
N SER A 299 -13.45 -4.73 8.18
CA SER A 299 -12.28 -4.43 7.34
C SER A 299 -11.82 -5.61 6.50
N ALA A 300 -12.10 -6.85 6.94
CA ALA A 300 -11.80 -8.05 6.18
C ALA A 300 -12.69 -8.26 4.94
N GLY A 301 -13.66 -7.37 4.70
CA GLY A 301 -14.49 -7.35 3.50
C GLY A 301 -13.76 -6.97 2.21
N GLY A 302 -12.52 -6.50 2.29
CA GLY A 302 -11.71 -6.09 1.15
C GLY A 302 -11.21 -7.25 0.30
N SER A 303 -10.81 -6.95 -0.94
CA SER A 303 -10.39 -7.92 -1.96
C SER A 303 -8.96 -7.65 -2.44
N ALA A 304 -8.10 -8.65 -2.34
CA ALA A 304 -6.79 -8.63 -2.98
C ALA A 304 -6.84 -8.85 -4.51
N GLY A 305 -8.04 -8.91 -5.10
CA GLY A 305 -8.22 -9.31 -6.50
C GLY A 305 -7.91 -10.80 -6.69
N PRO A 306 -7.16 -11.19 -7.74
CA PRO A 306 -6.80 -12.58 -7.97
C PRO A 306 -5.63 -13.05 -7.10
N PHE A 307 -4.97 -12.15 -6.36
CA PHE A 307 -3.68 -12.41 -5.75
C PHE A 307 -3.78 -13.21 -4.46
N ARG A 308 -2.84 -14.12 -4.27
CA ARG A 308 -2.60 -14.85 -3.03
C ARG A 308 -2.07 -13.93 -1.94
N GLY A 309 -2.45 -14.17 -0.70
CA GLY A 309 -2.02 -13.33 0.44
C GLY A 309 -2.99 -12.18 0.73
N ARG A 310 -2.80 -11.60 1.89
CA ARG A 310 -3.54 -10.44 2.43
C ARG A 310 -2.60 -9.73 3.42
N LYS A 311 -3.03 -8.71 4.12
CA LYS A 311 -2.28 -8.02 5.19
C LYS A 311 -1.48 -9.02 6.05
N ARG A 312 -0.25 -8.71 6.38
CA ARG A 312 0.78 -9.52 7.05
C ARG A 312 1.48 -10.55 6.16
N SER A 313 0.94 -10.88 5.01
CA SER A 313 1.58 -11.77 4.04
C SER A 313 2.45 -10.99 3.06
N ILE A 314 3.58 -11.55 2.65
CA ILE A 314 4.44 -10.97 1.60
C ILE A 314 4.24 -11.61 0.22
N TYR A 315 3.16 -12.41 0.07
CA TYR A 315 2.62 -12.74 -1.25
C TYR A 315 2.00 -11.50 -1.92
N GLU A 316 1.76 -11.57 -3.23
CA GLU A 316 1.25 -10.45 -4.03
C GLU A 316 0.07 -9.73 -3.37
N GLY A 317 -0.93 -10.46 -2.88
CA GLY A 317 -2.14 -9.88 -2.29
C GLY A 317 -1.93 -9.12 -0.97
N GLY A 318 -0.77 -9.29 -0.33
CA GLY A 318 -0.41 -8.50 0.87
C GLY A 318 0.42 -7.28 0.56
N VAL A 319 1.16 -7.27 -0.56
CA VAL A 319 2.15 -6.23 -0.89
C VAL A 319 1.87 -5.49 -2.20
N ARG A 320 1.06 -6.03 -3.11
CA ARG A 320 0.64 -5.37 -4.35
C ARG A 320 -0.68 -4.63 -4.10
N VAL A 321 -0.69 -3.32 -4.36
CA VAL A 321 -1.80 -2.43 -4.01
C VAL A 321 -2.18 -1.54 -5.20
N PRO A 322 -3.36 -0.89 -5.19
CA PRO A 322 -3.72 0.08 -6.23
C PRO A 322 -2.73 1.25 -6.27
N PHE A 323 -2.43 1.74 -7.48
CA PHE A 323 -1.62 2.93 -7.67
C PHE A 323 -2.12 3.73 -8.87
N ILE A 324 -2.58 4.95 -8.63
CA ILE A 324 -3.11 5.85 -9.65
C ILE A 324 -2.39 7.19 -9.52
N VAL A 325 -1.87 7.69 -10.63
CA VAL A 325 -1.19 8.98 -10.69
C VAL A 325 -1.89 9.86 -11.71
N SER A 326 -2.20 11.10 -11.34
CA SER A 326 -2.84 12.04 -12.23
C SER A 326 -2.28 13.44 -12.06
N TRP A 327 -1.75 14.00 -13.16
CA TRP A 327 -1.26 15.35 -13.26
C TRP A 327 -1.50 15.84 -14.70
N PRO A 328 -2.55 16.63 -14.94
CA PRO A 328 -2.91 17.05 -16.29
C PRO A 328 -1.76 17.73 -17.02
N GLY A 329 -1.61 17.41 -18.31
CA GLY A 329 -0.52 17.94 -19.15
C GLY A 329 0.84 17.28 -18.93
N HIS A 330 1.03 16.48 -17.89
CA HIS A 330 2.30 15.83 -17.57
C HIS A 330 2.19 14.29 -17.55
N VAL A 331 1.24 13.75 -16.81
CA VAL A 331 0.98 12.30 -16.74
C VAL A 331 -0.01 11.89 -17.83
N PRO A 332 0.28 10.86 -18.64
CA PRO A 332 -0.63 10.40 -19.69
C PRO A 332 -2.00 10.03 -19.15
N ALA A 333 -3.06 10.61 -19.73
CA ALA A 333 -4.43 10.31 -19.35
C ALA A 333 -4.92 9.01 -20.01
N GLY A 334 -5.68 8.19 -19.25
CA GLY A 334 -6.30 6.95 -19.73
C GLY A 334 -5.32 5.80 -19.96
N ARG A 335 -4.06 5.94 -19.55
CA ARG A 335 -3.06 4.88 -19.63
C ARG A 335 -3.27 3.84 -18.55
N VAL A 336 -3.21 2.57 -18.92
CA VAL A 336 -3.05 1.43 -18.00
C VAL A 336 -1.64 0.89 -18.21
N GLU A 337 -0.81 1.00 -17.19
CA GLU A 337 0.57 0.55 -17.19
C GLU A 337 0.66 -0.81 -16.49
N ASN A 338 0.99 -1.85 -17.26
CA ASN A 338 1.00 -3.23 -16.78
C ASN A 338 2.41 -3.78 -16.53
N ASP A 339 3.44 -3.16 -17.11
CA ASP A 339 4.79 -3.74 -17.17
C ASP A 339 5.74 -3.10 -16.16
N ALA A 340 5.55 -1.81 -15.86
CA ALA A 340 6.42 -1.10 -14.93
C ALA A 340 6.24 -1.59 -13.48
N ILE A 341 7.33 -2.09 -12.90
CA ILE A 341 7.38 -2.51 -11.49
C ILE A 341 7.78 -1.30 -10.65
N LEU A 342 6.83 -0.72 -9.94
CA LEU A 342 7.03 0.43 -9.08
C LEU A 342 6.89 0.04 -7.61
N SER A 343 7.53 0.81 -6.73
CA SER A 343 7.47 0.54 -5.31
C SER A 343 7.35 1.81 -4.48
N ARG A 344 6.92 1.64 -3.27
CA ARG A 344 6.73 2.74 -2.33
C ARG A 344 8.03 3.47 -1.99
N VAL A 345 9.15 2.77 -1.91
CA VAL A 345 10.47 3.38 -1.71
C VAL A 345 10.89 4.29 -2.87
N ASP A 346 10.28 4.16 -4.04
CA ASP A 346 10.54 5.01 -5.21
C ASP A 346 9.92 6.40 -5.08
N LEU A 347 8.91 6.57 -4.21
CA LEU A 347 8.12 7.80 -4.20
C LEU A 347 8.91 9.01 -3.67
N MET A 348 9.77 8.83 -2.66
CA MET A 348 10.57 9.94 -2.15
C MET A 348 11.59 10.45 -3.20
N PRO A 349 12.46 9.63 -3.82
CA PRO A 349 13.35 10.10 -4.87
C PRO A 349 12.60 10.71 -6.07
N THR A 350 11.45 10.11 -6.44
CA THR A 350 10.60 10.61 -7.53
C THR A 350 9.99 11.99 -7.22
N VAL A 351 9.45 12.17 -6.01
CA VAL A 351 8.92 13.48 -5.58
C VAL A 351 10.04 14.51 -5.54
N CYS A 352 11.23 14.17 -5.01
CA CYS A 352 12.40 15.05 -5.04
C CYS A 352 12.71 15.50 -6.47
N ARG A 353 12.74 14.58 -7.42
CA ARG A 353 12.99 14.87 -8.84
C ARG A 353 11.93 15.79 -9.45
N LEU A 354 10.64 15.46 -9.26
CA LEU A 354 9.53 16.22 -9.83
C LEU A 354 9.38 17.63 -9.23
N THR A 355 9.83 17.82 -7.98
CA THR A 355 9.76 19.11 -7.27
C THR A 355 11.06 19.91 -7.36
N GLY A 356 12.13 19.35 -7.91
CA GLY A 356 13.46 19.97 -7.97
C GLY A 356 14.15 20.07 -6.60
N VAL A 357 13.76 19.22 -5.64
CA VAL A 357 14.30 19.22 -4.28
C VAL A 357 15.39 18.16 -4.15
N GLU A 358 16.61 18.60 -3.86
CA GLU A 358 17.73 17.68 -3.70
C GLU A 358 17.71 16.99 -2.32
N PRO A 359 17.88 15.67 -2.27
CA PRO A 359 18.08 14.96 -1.01
C PRO A 359 19.42 15.32 -0.38
N PRO A 360 19.57 15.16 0.96
CA PRO A 360 20.85 15.40 1.61
C PRO A 360 21.97 14.52 1.05
N ALA A 361 23.17 15.09 0.94
CA ALA A 361 24.35 14.32 0.56
C ALA A 361 24.54 13.11 1.48
N GLY A 362 24.75 11.94 0.88
CA GLY A 362 24.94 10.67 1.61
C GLY A 362 23.65 9.96 2.03
N HIS A 363 22.47 10.50 1.75
CA HIS A 363 21.23 9.75 1.91
C HIS A 363 21.08 8.74 0.76
N ALA A 364 21.21 7.46 1.08
CA ALA A 364 21.03 6.39 0.10
C ALA A 364 19.56 5.95 0.07
N PHE A 365 18.94 6.04 -1.11
CA PHE A 365 17.63 5.46 -1.36
C PHE A 365 17.73 3.96 -1.63
N ASP A 366 16.76 3.18 -1.15
CA ASP A 366 16.52 1.81 -1.64
C ASP A 366 15.61 1.80 -2.88
N GLY A 367 14.94 2.92 -3.15
CA GLY A 367 14.09 3.14 -4.32
C GLY A 367 14.83 3.81 -5.48
N GLU A 368 14.16 3.82 -6.62
CA GLU A 368 14.59 4.49 -7.85
C GLU A 368 13.78 5.77 -8.09
N ASP A 369 14.38 6.78 -8.71
CA ASP A 369 13.60 7.82 -9.35
C ASP A 369 12.85 7.23 -10.54
N VAL A 370 11.53 7.24 -10.50
CA VAL A 370 10.63 6.74 -11.54
C VAL A 370 9.78 7.86 -12.16
N SER A 371 10.25 9.10 -12.04
CA SER A 371 9.55 10.27 -12.60
C SER A 371 9.31 10.14 -14.10
N ASP A 372 10.27 9.62 -14.84
CA ASP A 372 10.16 9.33 -16.27
C ASP A 372 9.00 8.34 -16.56
N VAL A 373 8.87 7.27 -15.77
CA VAL A 373 7.78 6.28 -15.91
C VAL A 373 6.42 6.91 -15.60
N LEU A 374 6.34 7.73 -14.55
CA LEU A 374 5.10 8.46 -14.22
C LEU A 374 4.72 9.42 -15.36
N LEU A 375 5.68 10.06 -16.00
CA LEU A 375 5.49 10.98 -17.12
C LEU A 375 5.31 10.27 -18.49
N GLY A 376 5.28 8.93 -18.52
CA GLY A 376 4.88 8.16 -19.70
C GLY A 376 5.99 7.33 -20.35
N ALA A 377 7.21 7.36 -19.85
CA ALA A 377 8.27 6.47 -20.33
C ALA A 377 7.96 5.00 -20.00
N THR A 378 8.61 4.10 -20.75
CA THR A 378 8.55 2.66 -20.48
C THR A 378 9.97 2.18 -20.23
N ARG A 379 10.22 1.66 -19.03
CA ARG A 379 11.48 0.98 -18.70
C ARG A 379 11.26 -0.04 -17.59
N GLY A 380 12.11 -1.06 -17.57
CA GLY A 380 12.17 -2.01 -16.47
C GLY A 380 12.80 -1.39 -15.22
N ARG A 381 12.52 -2.02 -14.07
CA ARG A 381 13.18 -1.73 -12.80
C ARG A 381 14.61 -2.28 -12.80
N THR A 382 15.55 -1.53 -12.25
CA THR A 382 16.97 -1.95 -12.18
C THR A 382 17.34 -2.54 -10.83
N ALA A 383 16.81 -2.01 -9.73
CA ALA A 383 17.08 -2.51 -8.38
C ALA A 383 16.01 -3.52 -7.92
N PRO A 384 16.40 -4.62 -7.27
CA PRO A 384 15.44 -5.57 -6.73
C PRO A 384 14.57 -4.96 -5.62
N LEU A 385 13.38 -5.53 -5.43
CA LEU A 385 12.54 -5.27 -4.27
C LEU A 385 12.72 -6.37 -3.25
N TYR A 386 12.71 -6.00 -1.97
CA TYR A 386 12.89 -6.92 -0.86
C TYR A 386 11.81 -6.73 0.19
N TRP A 387 11.43 -7.83 0.86
CA TRP A 387 10.48 -7.88 1.96
C TRP A 387 10.96 -8.82 3.06
N GLU A 388 10.61 -8.47 4.28
CA GLU A 388 10.79 -9.29 5.47
C GLU A 388 9.52 -9.28 6.30
N TRP A 389 9.13 -10.46 6.80
CA TRP A 389 8.07 -10.62 7.78
C TRP A 389 8.48 -11.62 8.85
N ARG A 390 8.68 -11.16 10.08
CA ARG A 390 9.28 -11.93 11.19
C ARG A 390 8.26 -12.54 12.14
N PHE A 391 6.97 -12.48 11.81
CA PHE A 391 5.90 -12.80 12.73
C PHE A 391 5.00 -13.88 12.15
N SER A 392 4.21 -14.53 13.04
CA SER A 392 3.13 -15.40 12.60
C SER A 392 2.12 -14.61 11.75
N ILE A 393 1.50 -15.28 10.80
CA ILE A 393 0.48 -14.72 9.92
C ILE A 393 -0.86 -15.30 10.31
N THR A 394 -1.76 -14.42 10.77
CA THR A 394 -3.14 -14.79 11.04
C THR A 394 -3.86 -15.08 9.72
N GLY A 395 -4.68 -16.10 9.70
CA GLY A 395 -5.43 -16.44 8.53
C GLY A 395 -5.14 -17.87 8.02
N GLU A 396 -5.73 -18.22 6.87
CA GLU A 396 -5.60 -19.56 6.29
C GLU A 396 -4.17 -19.89 5.91
N PRO A 397 -3.75 -21.16 6.05
CA PRO A 397 -2.39 -21.61 5.69
C PRO A 397 -1.97 -21.19 4.28
N PHE A 398 -2.92 -21.14 3.35
CA PHE A 398 -2.72 -20.70 1.97
C PHE A 398 -2.14 -19.28 1.86
N HIS A 399 -2.50 -18.38 2.76
CA HIS A 399 -2.05 -16.99 2.76
C HIS A 399 -0.77 -16.74 3.59
N ARG A 400 -0.22 -17.78 4.26
CA ARG A 400 0.97 -17.65 5.12
C ARG A 400 2.23 -17.78 4.29
N SER A 401 2.89 -16.66 4.05
CA SER A 401 4.14 -16.62 3.27
C SER A 401 5.34 -17.10 4.08
N PRO A 402 6.45 -17.47 3.43
CA PRO A 402 7.78 -17.49 4.04
C PRO A 402 8.17 -16.13 4.64
N MET A 403 9.29 -16.07 5.37
CA MET A 403 9.73 -14.85 6.07
C MET A 403 10.33 -13.79 5.16
N LEU A 404 10.98 -14.18 4.08
CA LEU A 404 11.70 -13.31 3.16
C LEU A 404 11.13 -13.41 1.77
N ALA A 405 11.12 -12.29 1.03
CA ALA A 405 10.83 -12.27 -0.39
C ALA A 405 11.73 -11.28 -1.12
N MET A 406 11.97 -11.57 -2.38
CA MET A 406 12.68 -10.71 -3.32
C MET A 406 11.98 -10.76 -4.68
N ARG A 407 11.84 -9.61 -5.35
CA ARG A 407 11.45 -9.52 -6.75
C ARG A 407 12.55 -8.89 -7.57
N GLU A 408 12.95 -9.57 -8.65
CA GLU A 408 13.93 -9.09 -9.61
C GLU A 408 13.43 -9.39 -11.02
N GLY A 409 13.06 -8.34 -11.77
CA GLY A 409 12.39 -8.51 -13.08
C GLY A 409 11.09 -9.32 -12.93
N ASP A 410 10.97 -10.38 -13.72
CA ASP A 410 9.78 -11.23 -13.75
C ASP A 410 9.70 -12.22 -12.59
N TRP A 411 10.83 -12.47 -11.92
CA TRP A 411 10.93 -13.49 -10.88
C TRP A 411 10.66 -12.95 -9.48
N LYS A 412 9.87 -13.70 -8.71
CA LYS A 412 9.69 -13.49 -7.27
C LYS A 412 10.06 -14.75 -6.51
N LEU A 413 11.06 -14.63 -5.64
CA LEU A 413 11.52 -15.68 -4.74
C LEU A 413 11.01 -15.39 -3.33
N LEU A 414 10.42 -16.40 -2.69
CA LEU A 414 10.12 -16.38 -1.26
C LEU A 414 10.84 -17.55 -0.58
N MET A 415 11.38 -17.33 0.61
CA MET A 415 12.02 -18.40 1.39
C MET A 415 12.20 -18.00 2.87
N ASN A 416 12.44 -18.97 3.72
CA ASN A 416 12.91 -18.72 5.06
C ASN A 416 14.44 -18.50 5.10
N PRO A 417 14.98 -17.82 6.12
CA PRO A 417 16.43 -17.58 6.23
C PRO A 417 17.29 -18.84 6.26
N ASP A 418 16.75 -19.95 6.76
CA ASP A 418 17.38 -21.28 6.78
C ASP A 418 17.27 -22.04 5.45
N ARG A 419 16.83 -21.38 4.39
CA ARG A 419 16.54 -21.94 3.06
C ARG A 419 15.45 -22.99 3.05
N SER A 420 14.59 -23.03 4.04
CA SER A 420 13.35 -23.80 4.00
C SER A 420 12.25 -23.05 3.27
N ARG A 421 11.19 -23.74 2.82
CA ARG A 421 10.05 -23.15 2.09
C ARG A 421 10.46 -22.28 0.91
N VAL A 422 11.32 -22.79 0.04
CA VAL A 422 11.72 -22.07 -1.18
C VAL A 422 10.59 -22.11 -2.20
N GLU A 423 10.10 -20.95 -2.57
CA GLU A 423 9.01 -20.76 -3.54
C GLU A 423 9.46 -19.74 -4.59
N LEU A 424 9.49 -20.12 -5.87
CA LEU A 424 9.84 -19.26 -7.00
C LEU A 424 8.65 -19.13 -7.95
N PHE A 425 8.32 -17.91 -8.33
CA PHE A 425 7.22 -17.61 -9.22
C PHE A 425 7.66 -16.73 -10.39
N ASP A 426 7.18 -17.04 -11.58
CA ASP A 426 7.20 -16.18 -12.76
C ASP A 426 5.94 -15.30 -12.70
N ILE A 427 6.07 -14.04 -12.27
CA ILE A 427 4.91 -13.20 -11.97
C ILE A 427 4.09 -12.80 -13.21
N PRO A 428 4.66 -12.52 -14.39
CA PRO A 428 3.90 -12.37 -15.62
C PRO A 428 3.02 -13.57 -15.97
N GLU A 429 3.52 -14.81 -15.80
CA GLU A 429 2.80 -16.03 -16.13
C GLU A 429 1.90 -16.51 -14.98
N ASP A 430 2.33 -16.33 -13.73
CA ASP A 430 1.59 -16.69 -12.52
C ASP A 430 1.55 -15.56 -11.49
N PRO A 431 0.81 -14.49 -11.75
CA PRO A 431 0.66 -13.40 -10.79
C PRO A 431 -0.09 -13.80 -9.50
N THR A 432 -0.66 -15.02 -9.48
CA THR A 432 -1.43 -15.57 -8.36
C THR A 432 -0.57 -16.35 -7.37
N GLU A 433 0.70 -16.63 -7.72
CA GLU A 433 1.68 -17.36 -6.90
C GLU A 433 1.18 -18.77 -6.51
N LEU A 434 0.61 -19.50 -7.49
CA LEU A 434 0.07 -20.85 -7.31
C LEU A 434 1.04 -21.95 -7.80
N LEU A 435 1.90 -21.64 -8.78
CA LEU A 435 2.79 -22.59 -9.44
C LEU A 435 4.24 -22.36 -9.01
N ASN A 436 4.67 -23.03 -7.95
CA ASN A 436 6.07 -22.97 -7.51
C ASN A 436 6.98 -23.71 -8.48
N VAL A 437 7.78 -22.95 -9.25
CA VAL A 437 8.73 -23.45 -10.25
C VAL A 437 10.18 -23.53 -9.75
N ALA A 438 10.42 -23.45 -8.45
CA ALA A 438 11.77 -23.44 -7.87
C ALA A 438 12.62 -24.66 -8.25
N LYS A 439 12.01 -25.83 -8.46
CA LYS A 439 12.72 -27.06 -8.86
C LYS A 439 13.17 -27.03 -10.32
N ASP A 440 12.45 -26.28 -11.16
CA ASP A 440 12.72 -26.20 -12.59
C ASP A 440 13.76 -25.13 -12.92
N HIS A 441 14.01 -24.18 -11.98
CA HIS A 441 14.95 -23.06 -12.15
C HIS A 441 15.95 -22.94 -10.98
N PRO A 442 16.76 -23.98 -10.69
CA PRO A 442 17.66 -23.99 -9.53
C PRO A 442 18.76 -22.91 -9.58
N ASP A 443 19.18 -22.49 -10.77
CA ASP A 443 20.14 -21.42 -11.00
C ASP A 443 19.58 -20.05 -10.58
N ILE A 444 18.31 -19.77 -10.92
CA ILE A 444 17.61 -18.55 -10.50
C ILE A 444 17.44 -18.54 -8.99
N VAL A 445 16.99 -19.67 -8.41
CA VAL A 445 16.85 -19.84 -6.95
C VAL A 445 18.17 -19.56 -6.24
N GLN A 446 19.28 -20.16 -6.70
CA GLN A 446 20.58 -19.93 -6.08
C GLN A 446 20.96 -18.45 -6.12
N ARG A 447 20.96 -17.83 -7.29
CA ARG A 447 21.35 -16.43 -7.49
C ARG A 447 20.50 -15.46 -6.64
N MET A 448 19.18 -15.64 -6.66
CA MET A 448 18.26 -14.78 -5.90
C MET A 448 18.37 -15.03 -4.39
N SER A 449 18.57 -16.27 -3.95
CA SER A 449 18.76 -16.60 -2.53
C SER A 449 20.02 -15.93 -1.96
N GLU A 450 21.12 -15.93 -2.70
CA GLU A 450 22.36 -15.26 -2.30
C GLU A 450 22.15 -13.75 -2.12
N LYS A 451 21.48 -13.09 -3.07
CA LYS A 451 21.15 -11.67 -2.99
C LYS A 451 20.21 -11.37 -1.82
N LEU A 452 19.17 -12.19 -1.64
CA LEU A 452 18.17 -12.01 -0.59
C LEU A 452 18.76 -12.16 0.81
N LEU A 453 19.61 -13.18 1.02
CA LEU A 453 20.30 -13.37 2.29
C LEU A 453 21.35 -12.28 2.52
N GLY A 454 22.10 -11.87 1.49
CA GLY A 454 23.04 -10.76 1.57
C GLY A 454 22.34 -9.45 1.98
N TRP A 455 21.16 -9.16 1.42
CA TRP A 455 20.36 -8.01 1.87
C TRP A 455 19.89 -8.16 3.31
N LYS A 456 19.38 -9.33 3.69
CA LYS A 456 18.93 -9.59 5.06
C LYS A 456 20.03 -9.35 6.09
N ASP A 457 21.27 -9.74 5.77
CA ASP A 457 22.43 -9.59 6.66
C ASP A 457 22.82 -8.11 6.87
N THR A 458 22.34 -7.19 6.03
CA THR A 458 22.51 -5.73 6.22
C THR A 458 21.50 -5.14 7.20
N LEU A 459 20.46 -5.89 7.57
CA LEU A 459 19.37 -5.40 8.42
C LEU A 459 19.70 -5.54 9.91
N PRO A 460 19.17 -4.63 10.76
CA PRO A 460 19.28 -4.77 12.19
C PRO A 460 18.71 -6.12 12.67
N PRO A 461 19.38 -6.79 13.60
CA PRO A 461 18.86 -8.02 14.20
C PRO A 461 17.61 -7.70 15.03
N GLY A 462 16.77 -8.71 15.24
CA GLY A 462 15.57 -8.59 16.07
C GLY A 462 14.88 -9.94 16.28
N PRO A 463 13.90 -9.97 17.17
CA PRO A 463 13.14 -11.18 17.47
C PRO A 463 12.40 -11.70 16.23
N VAL A 464 12.18 -13.01 16.25
CA VAL A 464 11.41 -13.75 15.24
C VAL A 464 10.44 -14.64 16.01
N ASP A 465 9.18 -14.63 15.63
CA ASP A 465 8.17 -15.51 16.22
C ASP A 465 8.48 -16.99 15.88
N ASP A 466 8.17 -17.90 16.80
CA ASP A 466 8.39 -19.34 16.59
C ASP A 466 7.66 -19.88 15.35
N ASP A 467 6.53 -19.29 14.98
CA ASP A 467 5.72 -19.67 13.81
C ASP A 467 5.98 -18.81 12.57
N ALA A 468 6.94 -17.89 12.62
CA ALA A 468 7.30 -17.09 11.46
C ALA A 468 7.76 -17.97 10.29
N GLY A 469 7.25 -17.68 9.10
CA GLY A 469 7.58 -18.44 7.90
C GLY A 469 7.02 -19.85 7.83
N LYS A 470 6.28 -20.33 8.83
CA LYS A 470 5.57 -21.62 8.79
C LYS A 470 4.14 -21.45 8.25
N ASN A 471 3.51 -22.53 7.86
CA ASN A 471 2.11 -22.56 7.40
C ASN A 471 1.27 -23.69 8.03
N ASP A 472 1.84 -24.45 8.94
CA ASP A 472 1.27 -25.67 9.55
C ASP A 472 0.78 -25.51 10.99
N TYR A 473 0.84 -24.27 11.55
CA TYR A 473 0.29 -23.99 12.88
C TYR A 473 -1.23 -23.76 12.84
N PRO A 474 -1.94 -24.00 13.96
CA PRO A 474 -3.38 -23.79 14.03
C PRO A 474 -3.79 -22.36 13.69
N TRP A 475 -4.96 -22.22 13.06
CA TRP A 475 -5.58 -20.91 12.91
C TRP A 475 -5.84 -20.33 14.30
N PRO A 476 -5.36 -19.12 14.62
CA PRO A 476 -5.69 -18.50 15.90
C PRO A 476 -7.16 -18.09 15.90
N VAL A 477 -8.01 -19.01 16.30
CA VAL A 477 -9.40 -18.70 16.63
C VAL A 477 -9.43 -17.94 17.93
N SER A 478 -10.34 -16.96 18.05
CA SER A 478 -10.56 -16.28 19.34
C SER A 478 -10.78 -17.33 20.45
N PRO A 479 -10.40 -17.04 21.69
CA PRO A 479 -10.61 -17.99 22.80
C PRO A 479 -12.03 -18.58 22.87
N ALA A 480 -13.05 -17.80 22.45
CA ALA A 480 -14.44 -18.26 22.35
C ALA A 480 -14.66 -19.28 21.21
N ALA A 481 -13.95 -19.17 20.09
CA ALA A 481 -14.07 -20.11 18.98
C ALA A 481 -13.21 -21.37 19.20
N ALA A 482 -12.09 -21.27 19.91
CA ALA A 482 -11.29 -22.41 20.33
C ALA A 482 -12.09 -23.35 21.25
N ALA A 483 -12.93 -22.80 22.14
CA ALA A 483 -13.80 -23.57 23.02
C ALA A 483 -14.86 -24.41 22.28
N VAL A 484 -15.27 -23.99 21.08
CA VAL A 484 -16.24 -24.74 20.24
C VAL A 484 -15.60 -25.95 19.55
N HIS A 485 -14.34 -25.86 19.18
CA HIS A 485 -13.63 -26.96 18.52
C HIS A 485 -13.07 -28.02 19.48
N THR A 486 -13.01 -27.74 20.78
CA THR A 486 -12.55 -28.68 21.81
C THR A 486 -13.69 -29.54 22.40
N GLN A 487 -14.94 -29.28 22.05
CA GLN A 487 -16.03 -30.20 22.40
C GLN A 487 -15.95 -31.41 21.46
N LYS A 488 -15.36 -32.50 21.96
CA LYS A 488 -15.51 -33.83 21.36
C LYS A 488 -17.02 -34.10 21.14
N PRO A 489 -17.42 -34.63 19.98
CA PRO A 489 -18.78 -35.11 19.81
C PRO A 489 -19.10 -36.07 20.97
N ALA A 490 -20.16 -35.81 21.70
CA ALA A 490 -20.66 -36.69 22.73
C ALA A 490 -20.90 -38.07 22.08
N ALA A 491 -20.22 -39.06 22.61
CA ALA A 491 -20.45 -40.45 22.20
C ALA A 491 -21.94 -40.75 22.32
N THR A 492 -22.60 -40.96 21.19
CA THR A 492 -23.97 -41.47 21.19
C THR A 492 -23.96 -42.83 21.89
N ALA A 493 -24.49 -42.83 23.12
CA ALA A 493 -24.77 -44.08 23.83
C ALA A 493 -25.74 -44.92 22.98
N ARG A 494 -25.25 -46.04 22.48
CA ARG A 494 -26.12 -47.09 21.94
C ARG A 494 -26.85 -47.66 23.12
N THR A 495 -28.16 -47.51 23.14
CA THR A 495 -29.04 -48.33 23.98
C THR A 495 -29.01 -49.76 23.47
N PRO A 496 -28.74 -50.75 24.30
CA PRO A 496 -28.99 -52.15 23.94
C PRO A 496 -30.50 -52.44 24.08
N GLU A 497 -31.00 -53.25 23.12
CA GLU A 497 -32.27 -53.94 23.35
C GLU A 497 -32.19 -54.89 24.52
#